data_d3090d182da1ceadf37bd8863cef6014
#
_entry.id   d3090d182da1ceadf37bd8863cef6014
#
_cell.length_a   1.000
_cell.length_b   1.000
_cell.length_c   1.000
_cell.angle_alpha   90.00
_cell.angle_beta   90.00
_cell.angle_gamma   90.00
#
_symmetry.space_group_name_H-M   'P 1'
#
loop_
_entity.id
_entity.type
_entity.pdbx_description
1 polymer ?
#
loop_
_entity_poly.entity_id
_entity_poly.type
_entity_poly.pdbx_seq_one_letter_code
_entity_poly.pdbx_strand_id
1 'polypeptide(L)'
;IAKDRAMGEAMDIRQGTPFIGPVSVREGDYIDAKDSDIVVLTSGVARKPGQSRLDLTQTNVNITKSIIPEITKVAPNAIYVIVANPVDILTYQFVKTSGIPTNRIVGTGTMLDTARFRARIAETYKVAQENVHGYVFGEHGDSSFVPWSLANIGSVPVEKYATAFECGNMPSLDKDDVEDYIRKSGGIIIAAKKCTNYAI
;
A
#
# COMPACT_ATOMS: atom_id res chain seq x y z
N ILE A 1 9.24 -20.81 4.45
CA ILE A 1 8.39 -20.32 3.34
C ILE A 1 7.62 -21.51 2.77
N ALA A 2 6.35 -21.33 2.43
CA ALA A 2 5.48 -22.37 1.87
C ALA A 2 5.79 -22.54 0.37
N LYS A 3 6.71 -23.43 0.04
CA LYS A 3 7.21 -23.64 -1.33
C LYS A 3 6.10 -24.01 -2.31
N ASP A 4 5.22 -24.94 -1.97
CA ASP A 4 4.11 -25.36 -2.84
C ASP A 4 3.16 -24.20 -3.16
N ARG A 5 2.89 -23.34 -2.18
CA ARG A 5 2.10 -22.14 -2.40
C ARG A 5 2.82 -21.15 -3.32
N ALA A 6 4.11 -20.91 -3.10
CA ALA A 6 4.89 -20.01 -3.94
C ALA A 6 4.96 -20.50 -5.39
N MET A 7 5.10 -21.81 -5.60
CA MET A 7 5.05 -22.44 -6.91
C MET A 7 3.67 -22.21 -7.59
N GLY A 8 2.58 -22.43 -6.85
CA GLY A 8 1.22 -22.21 -7.36
C GLY A 8 0.98 -20.75 -7.76
N GLU A 9 1.34 -19.78 -6.89
CA GLU A 9 1.22 -18.35 -7.18
C GLU A 9 2.08 -17.93 -8.38
N ALA A 10 3.33 -18.41 -8.47
CA ALA A 10 4.21 -18.13 -9.61
C ALA A 10 3.65 -18.70 -10.93
N MET A 11 3.05 -19.90 -10.89
CA MET A 11 2.44 -20.53 -12.04
C MET A 11 1.20 -19.75 -12.51
N ASP A 12 0.35 -19.32 -11.58
CA ASP A 12 -0.86 -18.55 -11.86
C ASP A 12 -0.52 -17.20 -12.51
N ILE A 13 0.41 -16.45 -11.92
CA ILE A 13 0.89 -15.17 -12.50
C ILE A 13 1.50 -15.40 -13.89
N ARG A 14 2.32 -16.44 -14.06
CA ARG A 14 2.98 -16.74 -15.34
C ARG A 14 1.98 -17.03 -16.47
N GLN A 15 0.83 -17.61 -16.15
CA GLN A 15 -0.23 -17.86 -17.14
C GLN A 15 -0.88 -16.57 -17.65
N GLY A 16 -0.80 -15.47 -16.88
CA GLY A 16 -1.25 -14.14 -17.31
C GLY A 16 -0.23 -13.35 -18.16
N THR A 17 1.05 -13.76 -18.17
CA THR A 17 2.12 -12.98 -18.85
C THR A 17 1.92 -12.80 -20.35
N PRO A 18 1.28 -13.70 -21.12
CA PRO A 18 1.00 -13.46 -22.51
C PRO A 18 0.14 -12.21 -22.81
N PHE A 19 -0.60 -11.72 -21.80
CA PHE A 19 -1.47 -10.56 -21.92
C PHE A 19 -0.82 -9.24 -21.46
N ILE A 20 0.29 -9.31 -20.73
CA ILE A 20 0.94 -8.12 -20.12
C ILE A 20 2.36 -7.89 -20.62
N GLY A 21 2.97 -8.86 -21.28
CA GLY A 21 4.31 -8.76 -21.87
C GLY A 21 5.28 -9.81 -21.36
N PRO A 22 6.47 -9.93 -21.97
CA PRO A 22 7.45 -10.93 -21.61
C PRO A 22 8.05 -10.66 -20.23
N VAL A 23 7.67 -11.47 -19.26
CA VAL A 23 8.23 -11.44 -17.91
C VAL A 23 8.49 -12.87 -17.44
N SER A 24 9.61 -13.08 -16.73
CA SER A 24 9.93 -14.36 -16.10
C SER A 24 9.44 -14.34 -14.65
N VAL A 25 8.55 -15.27 -14.32
CA VAL A 25 8.02 -15.43 -12.96
C VAL A 25 8.31 -16.84 -12.49
N ARG A 26 8.96 -16.99 -11.35
CA ARG A 26 9.28 -18.30 -10.75
C ARG A 26 9.27 -18.20 -9.23
N GLU A 27 9.05 -19.31 -8.59
CA GLU A 27 9.33 -19.50 -7.16
C GLU A 27 10.84 -19.54 -6.93
N GLY A 28 11.25 -19.23 -5.70
CA GLY A 28 12.65 -19.29 -5.30
C GLY A 28 12.84 -19.31 -3.79
N ASP A 29 14.08 -19.56 -3.39
CA ASP A 29 14.56 -19.39 -2.02
C ASP A 29 15.24 -18.02 -1.86
N TYR A 30 15.73 -17.69 -0.64
CA TYR A 30 16.42 -16.42 -0.41
C TYR A 30 17.61 -16.19 -1.34
N ILE A 31 18.35 -17.26 -1.68
CA ILE A 31 19.52 -17.15 -2.57
C ILE A 31 19.16 -16.67 -3.97
N ASP A 32 17.95 -16.93 -4.43
CA ASP A 32 17.46 -16.47 -5.74
C ASP A 32 17.23 -14.97 -5.79
N ALA A 33 17.17 -14.29 -4.63
CA ALA A 33 17.11 -12.84 -4.55
C ALA A 33 18.49 -12.16 -4.75
N LYS A 34 19.57 -12.94 -4.93
CA LYS A 34 20.88 -12.38 -5.20
C LYS A 34 20.85 -11.46 -6.43
N ASP A 35 21.50 -10.31 -6.29
CA ASP A 35 21.59 -9.27 -7.33
C ASP A 35 20.23 -8.66 -7.74
N SER A 36 19.20 -8.81 -6.93
CA SER A 36 17.92 -8.13 -7.14
C SER A 36 18.08 -6.61 -7.00
N ASP A 37 17.44 -5.86 -7.90
CA ASP A 37 17.34 -4.40 -7.82
C ASP A 37 16.33 -3.97 -6.76
N ILE A 38 15.21 -4.71 -6.65
CA ILE A 38 14.10 -4.43 -5.73
C ILE A 38 13.67 -5.70 -5.02
N VAL A 39 13.48 -5.61 -3.71
CA VAL A 39 12.88 -6.65 -2.88
C VAL A 39 11.59 -6.11 -2.25
N VAL A 40 10.46 -6.73 -2.56
CA VAL A 40 9.15 -6.34 -2.01
C VAL A 40 8.75 -7.30 -0.90
N LEU A 41 8.56 -6.78 0.32
CA LEU A 41 8.18 -7.55 1.50
C LEU A 41 6.68 -7.45 1.76
N THR A 42 5.96 -8.48 1.39
CA THR A 42 4.52 -8.64 1.63
C THR A 42 4.19 -9.67 2.70
N SER A 43 5.22 -10.24 3.35
CA SER A 43 5.09 -11.32 4.31
C SER A 43 4.44 -10.86 5.62
N GLY A 44 3.39 -11.52 5.99
CA GLY A 44 2.63 -11.27 7.22
C GLY A 44 1.40 -12.14 7.29
N VAL A 45 0.75 -12.14 8.46
CA VAL A 45 -0.52 -12.81 8.66
C VAL A 45 -1.65 -11.79 8.80
N ALA A 46 -2.82 -12.14 8.28
CA ALA A 46 -4.02 -11.35 8.48
C ALA A 46 -4.56 -11.52 9.91
N ARG A 47 -5.27 -10.51 10.40
CA ARG A 47 -5.92 -10.54 11.71
C ARG A 47 -6.97 -11.64 11.78
N LYS A 48 -6.89 -12.46 12.83
CA LYS A 48 -7.90 -13.48 13.12
C LYS A 48 -9.03 -12.90 13.98
N PRO A 49 -10.23 -13.47 13.91
CA PRO A 49 -11.31 -13.12 14.83
C PRO A 49 -10.85 -13.25 16.29
N GLY A 50 -11.13 -12.25 17.13
CA GLY A 50 -10.73 -12.22 18.53
C GLY A 50 -9.28 -11.83 18.82
N GLN A 51 -8.43 -11.69 17.81
CA GLN A 51 -7.04 -11.27 17.98
C GLN A 51 -6.96 -9.74 18.15
N SER A 52 -6.16 -9.28 19.13
CA SER A 52 -5.91 -7.85 19.30
C SER A 52 -5.01 -7.29 18.19
N ARG A 53 -5.03 -5.96 17.98
CA ARG A 53 -4.09 -5.29 17.07
C ARG A 53 -2.65 -5.48 17.53
N LEU A 54 -2.40 -5.48 18.84
CA LEU A 54 -1.07 -5.64 19.43
C LEU A 54 -0.50 -7.03 19.15
N ASP A 55 -1.31 -8.09 19.34
CA ASP A 55 -0.89 -9.47 19.10
C ASP A 55 -0.54 -9.70 17.62
N LEU A 56 -1.34 -9.12 16.71
CA LEU A 56 -1.06 -9.17 15.28
C LEU A 56 0.25 -8.45 14.96
N THR A 57 0.44 -7.25 15.51
CA THR A 57 1.67 -6.48 15.33
C THR A 57 2.88 -7.27 15.79
N GLN A 58 2.84 -7.85 16.99
CA GLN A 58 3.95 -8.65 17.53
C GLN A 58 4.24 -9.86 16.65
N THR A 59 3.20 -10.53 16.13
CA THR A 59 3.36 -11.67 15.23
C THR A 59 4.08 -11.26 13.95
N ASN A 60 3.64 -10.19 13.29
CA ASN A 60 4.23 -9.73 12.04
C ASN A 60 5.63 -9.13 12.23
N VAL A 61 5.88 -8.48 13.37
CA VAL A 61 7.23 -8.05 13.78
C VAL A 61 8.17 -9.26 13.90
N ASN A 62 7.74 -10.35 14.51
CA ASN A 62 8.55 -11.56 14.65
C ASN A 62 8.83 -12.23 13.29
N ILE A 63 7.84 -12.28 12.40
CA ILE A 63 8.01 -12.77 11.02
C ILE A 63 9.06 -11.92 10.30
N THR A 64 8.92 -10.60 10.32
CA THR A 64 9.87 -9.70 9.67
C THR A 64 11.27 -9.82 10.25
N LYS A 65 11.41 -9.97 11.58
CA LYS A 65 12.71 -10.23 12.24
C LYS A 65 13.41 -11.48 11.74
N SER A 66 12.67 -12.52 11.42
CA SER A 66 13.27 -13.75 10.89
C SER A 66 13.69 -13.65 9.43
N ILE A 67 13.05 -12.77 8.66
CA ILE A 67 13.32 -12.58 7.23
C ILE A 67 14.51 -11.65 7.01
N ILE A 68 14.62 -10.58 7.78
CA ILE A 68 15.62 -9.52 7.60
C ILE A 68 17.05 -10.07 7.43
N PRO A 69 17.60 -10.87 8.34
CA PRO A 69 18.99 -11.31 8.23
C PRO A 69 19.25 -12.20 7.01
N GLU A 70 18.26 -12.98 6.61
CA GLU A 70 18.39 -13.90 5.47
C GLU A 70 18.39 -13.14 4.14
N ILE A 71 17.44 -12.21 3.96
CA ILE A 71 17.30 -11.50 2.70
C ILE A 71 18.37 -10.42 2.52
N THR A 72 18.76 -9.70 3.59
CA THR A 72 19.77 -8.64 3.48
C THR A 72 21.17 -9.18 3.26
N LYS A 73 21.43 -10.40 3.69
CA LYS A 73 22.71 -11.10 3.42
C LYS A 73 22.89 -11.39 1.92
N VAL A 74 21.82 -11.72 1.22
CA VAL A 74 21.88 -12.11 -0.21
C VAL A 74 21.66 -10.94 -1.16
N ALA A 75 20.87 -9.95 -0.78
CA ALA A 75 20.53 -8.77 -1.58
C ALA A 75 20.89 -7.44 -0.88
N PRO A 76 22.15 -7.22 -0.46
CA PRO A 76 22.53 -6.06 0.35
C PRO A 76 22.41 -4.72 -0.39
N ASN A 77 22.34 -4.75 -1.71
CA ASN A 77 22.27 -3.57 -2.56
C ASN A 77 20.87 -3.25 -3.09
N ALA A 78 19.89 -4.09 -2.82
CA ALA A 78 18.51 -3.90 -3.27
C ALA A 78 17.83 -2.68 -2.62
N ILE A 79 16.80 -2.17 -3.28
CA ILE A 79 15.80 -1.28 -2.67
C ILE A 79 14.74 -2.18 -2.03
N TYR A 80 14.45 -1.95 -0.77
CA TYR A 80 13.47 -2.71 -0.01
C TYR A 80 12.15 -1.96 0.07
N VAL A 81 11.07 -2.55 -0.43
CA VAL A 81 9.71 -2.00 -0.37
C VAL A 81 8.89 -2.80 0.63
N ILE A 82 8.50 -2.17 1.72
CA ILE A 82 7.74 -2.79 2.80
C ILE A 82 6.25 -2.52 2.57
N VAL A 83 5.47 -3.58 2.41
CA VAL A 83 4.02 -3.53 2.12
C VAL A 83 3.19 -4.15 3.25
N ALA A 84 3.77 -5.15 3.93
CA ALA A 84 3.07 -5.87 5.01
C ALA A 84 2.64 -4.95 6.16
N ASN A 85 1.45 -5.21 6.73
CA ASN A 85 0.91 -4.42 7.84
C ASN A 85 1.26 -5.02 9.22
N PRO A 86 1.45 -4.15 10.23
CA PRO A 86 1.36 -2.67 10.21
C PRO A 86 2.60 -2.04 9.55
N VAL A 87 2.41 -1.43 8.39
CA VAL A 87 3.50 -1.04 7.49
C VAL A 87 4.51 -0.08 8.12
N ASP A 88 4.05 0.91 8.87
CA ASP A 88 4.93 1.91 9.47
C ASP A 88 5.85 1.28 10.54
N ILE A 89 5.29 0.40 11.38
CA ILE A 89 6.04 -0.33 12.41
C ILE A 89 7.05 -1.28 11.77
N LEU A 90 6.65 -2.03 10.75
CA LEU A 90 7.54 -2.97 10.06
C LEU A 90 8.64 -2.25 9.28
N THR A 91 8.34 -1.11 8.67
CA THR A 91 9.33 -0.26 8.01
C THR A 91 10.34 0.27 9.02
N TYR A 92 9.86 0.81 10.15
CA TYR A 92 10.73 1.26 11.24
C TYR A 92 11.64 0.15 11.75
N GLN A 93 11.07 -1.03 11.99
CA GLN A 93 11.83 -2.20 12.41
C GLN A 93 12.91 -2.58 11.38
N PHE A 94 12.53 -2.62 10.09
CA PHE A 94 13.47 -2.94 9.02
C PHE A 94 14.63 -1.94 8.99
N VAL A 95 14.34 -0.65 9.07
CA VAL A 95 15.36 0.42 9.15
C VAL A 95 16.32 0.20 10.34
N LYS A 96 15.78 -0.18 11.50
CA LYS A 96 16.57 -0.34 12.73
C LYS A 96 17.45 -1.59 12.76
N THR A 97 17.05 -2.65 12.06
CA THR A 97 17.67 -3.97 12.27
C THR A 97 18.32 -4.58 11.03
N SER A 98 18.08 -4.02 9.83
CA SER A 98 18.58 -4.60 8.58
C SER A 98 20.04 -4.28 8.24
N GLY A 99 20.55 -3.17 8.75
CA GLY A 99 21.85 -2.63 8.31
C GLY A 99 21.84 -2.01 6.90
N ILE A 100 20.69 -2.02 6.21
CA ILE A 100 20.54 -1.40 4.88
C ILE A 100 20.44 0.14 5.06
N PRO A 101 21.09 0.94 4.19
CA PRO A 101 20.96 2.39 4.20
C PRO A 101 19.49 2.83 4.08
N THR A 102 19.06 3.81 4.90
CA THR A 102 17.65 4.25 4.99
C THR A 102 17.08 4.74 3.66
N ASN A 103 17.90 5.32 2.79
CA ASN A 103 17.49 5.76 1.45
C ASN A 103 17.21 4.61 0.48
N ARG A 104 17.40 3.36 0.90
CA ARG A 104 17.04 2.14 0.15
C ARG A 104 15.89 1.38 0.78
N ILE A 105 15.22 1.96 1.78
CA ILE A 105 14.08 1.32 2.45
C ILE A 105 12.87 2.23 2.30
N VAL A 106 11.81 1.70 1.71
CA VAL A 106 10.55 2.43 1.43
C VAL A 106 9.40 1.65 2.02
N GLY A 107 8.66 2.25 2.93
CA GLY A 107 7.33 1.76 3.32
C GLY A 107 6.29 2.30 2.35
N THR A 108 5.32 1.50 1.96
CA THR A 108 4.20 1.99 1.12
C THR A 108 3.32 3.00 1.85
N GLY A 109 3.32 2.97 3.18
CA GLY A 109 2.66 3.98 4.01
C GLY A 109 1.22 4.25 3.55
N THR A 110 0.94 5.50 3.28
CA THR A 110 -0.37 6.01 2.87
C THR A 110 -0.62 6.00 1.34
N MET A 111 0.12 5.20 0.57
CA MET A 111 -0.11 5.07 -0.88
C MET A 111 -1.53 4.62 -1.21
N LEU A 112 -2.02 3.58 -0.52
CA LEU A 112 -3.38 3.09 -0.71
C LEU A 112 -4.43 4.11 -0.28
N ASP A 113 -4.18 4.82 0.81
CA ASP A 113 -5.07 5.88 1.29
C ASP A 113 -5.13 7.04 0.29
N THR A 114 -4.00 7.38 -0.33
CA THR A 114 -3.91 8.34 -1.43
C THR A 114 -4.72 7.88 -2.65
N ALA A 115 -4.66 6.60 -3.01
CA ALA A 115 -5.46 6.07 -4.10
C ALA A 115 -6.97 6.15 -3.79
N ARG A 116 -7.39 5.85 -2.55
CA ARG A 116 -8.77 6.00 -2.07
C ARG A 116 -9.23 7.46 -2.12
N PHE A 117 -8.37 8.37 -1.68
CA PHE A 117 -8.63 9.82 -1.77
C PHE A 117 -8.90 10.24 -3.21
N ARG A 118 -7.99 9.90 -4.13
CA ARG A 118 -8.11 10.26 -5.55
C ARG A 118 -9.38 9.67 -6.17
N ALA A 119 -9.68 8.42 -5.90
CA ALA A 119 -10.90 7.77 -6.37
C ALA A 119 -12.15 8.47 -5.83
N ARG A 120 -12.21 8.78 -4.52
CA ARG A 120 -13.36 9.43 -3.90
C ARG A 120 -13.60 10.83 -4.48
N ILE A 121 -12.56 11.63 -4.66
CA ILE A 121 -12.67 12.96 -5.28
C ILE A 121 -13.14 12.84 -6.74
N ALA A 122 -12.56 11.90 -7.49
CA ALA A 122 -12.94 11.67 -8.88
C ALA A 122 -14.41 11.27 -9.04
N GLU A 123 -14.91 10.40 -8.17
CA GLU A 123 -16.33 10.02 -8.11
C GLU A 123 -17.24 11.20 -7.78
N THR A 124 -16.86 12.02 -6.78
CA THR A 124 -17.63 13.18 -6.35
C THR A 124 -17.80 14.18 -7.49
N TYR A 125 -16.74 14.48 -8.21
CA TYR A 125 -16.76 15.49 -9.26
C TYR A 125 -16.91 14.93 -10.68
N LYS A 126 -17.04 13.61 -10.84
CA LYS A 126 -17.20 12.91 -12.12
C LYS A 126 -16.06 13.22 -13.10
N VAL A 127 -14.85 13.22 -12.61
CA VAL A 127 -13.62 13.43 -13.39
C VAL A 127 -12.78 12.17 -13.44
N ALA A 128 -11.83 12.08 -14.37
CA ALA A 128 -10.88 10.98 -14.40
C ALA A 128 -9.93 11.05 -13.20
N GLN A 129 -9.60 9.89 -12.62
CA GLN A 129 -8.74 9.81 -11.42
C GLN A 129 -7.33 10.36 -11.65
N GLU A 130 -6.85 10.29 -12.89
CA GLU A 130 -5.56 10.82 -13.31
C GLU A 130 -5.47 12.34 -13.16
N ASN A 131 -6.61 13.03 -13.22
CA ASN A 131 -6.69 14.47 -13.06
C ASN A 131 -6.74 14.92 -11.60
N VAL A 132 -6.90 13.99 -10.66
CA VAL A 132 -6.90 14.29 -9.24
C VAL A 132 -5.48 14.16 -8.69
N HIS A 133 -4.91 15.27 -8.23
CA HIS A 133 -3.60 15.35 -7.60
C HIS A 133 -3.76 15.67 -6.13
N GLY A 134 -3.21 14.84 -5.29
CA GLY A 134 -3.26 15.00 -3.84
C GLY A 134 -2.72 13.74 -3.16
N TYR A 135 -2.47 13.87 -1.88
CA TYR A 135 -1.84 12.83 -1.09
C TYR A 135 -2.51 12.72 0.28
N VAL A 136 -2.42 11.56 0.87
CA VAL A 136 -2.70 11.34 2.30
C VAL A 136 -1.36 11.20 3.01
N PHE A 137 -1.20 11.88 4.13
CA PHE A 137 0.01 11.87 4.94
C PHE A 137 -0.23 11.27 6.32
N GLY A 138 0.86 10.99 7.02
CA GLY A 138 0.87 10.44 8.36
C GLY A 138 1.01 8.92 8.38
N GLU A 139 0.54 8.29 9.42
CA GLU A 139 0.50 6.85 9.60
C GLU A 139 -0.56 6.22 8.69
N HIS A 140 -0.31 5.02 8.18
CA HIS A 140 -1.37 4.21 7.56
C HIS A 140 -2.34 3.70 8.64
N GLY A 141 -3.31 4.53 9.02
CA GLY A 141 -4.22 4.28 10.13
C GLY A 141 -5.11 5.49 10.45
N ASP A 142 -5.58 5.51 11.69
CA ASP A 142 -6.59 6.48 12.13
C ASP A 142 -6.05 7.92 12.24
N SER A 143 -4.72 8.10 12.31
CA SER A 143 -4.04 9.41 12.39
C SER A 143 -3.63 9.99 11.02
N SER A 144 -3.98 9.32 9.92
CA SER A 144 -3.76 9.86 8.59
C SER A 144 -4.61 11.11 8.32
N PHE A 145 -4.11 12.01 7.50
CA PHE A 145 -4.80 13.25 7.13
C PHE A 145 -4.54 13.66 5.68
N VAL A 146 -5.44 14.46 5.13
CA VAL A 146 -5.32 15.03 3.79
C VAL A 146 -4.79 16.47 3.90
N PRO A 147 -3.63 16.82 3.34
CA PRO A 147 -3.19 18.21 3.23
C PRO A 147 -3.98 18.90 2.10
N TRP A 148 -5.18 19.36 2.41
CA TRP A 148 -6.14 19.89 1.45
C TRP A 148 -5.60 21.03 0.59
N SER A 149 -4.70 21.84 1.13
CA SER A 149 -4.04 22.93 0.40
C SER A 149 -3.19 22.45 -0.79
N LEU A 150 -2.82 21.16 -0.81
CA LEU A 150 -2.05 20.52 -1.90
C LEU A 150 -2.94 19.72 -2.86
N ALA A 151 -4.25 19.63 -2.58
CA ALA A 151 -5.16 18.82 -3.38
C ALA A 151 -5.75 19.63 -4.54
N ASN A 152 -5.62 19.10 -5.77
CA ASN A 152 -6.06 19.77 -6.99
C ASN A 152 -6.77 18.78 -7.93
N ILE A 153 -7.69 19.30 -8.75
CA ILE A 153 -8.21 18.61 -9.93
C ILE A 153 -7.67 19.37 -11.16
N GLY A 154 -6.79 18.75 -11.90
CA GLY A 154 -5.98 19.48 -12.88
C GLY A 154 -5.14 20.56 -12.18
N SER A 155 -5.36 21.82 -12.55
CA SER A 155 -4.69 22.97 -11.93
C SER A 155 -5.57 23.73 -10.92
N VAL A 156 -6.80 23.25 -10.66
CA VAL A 156 -7.77 23.94 -9.79
C VAL A 156 -7.76 23.29 -8.40
N PRO A 157 -7.55 24.06 -7.31
CA PRO A 157 -7.67 23.53 -5.95
C PRO A 157 -9.01 22.83 -5.72
N VAL A 158 -9.02 21.64 -5.12
CA VAL A 158 -10.24 20.85 -4.87
C VAL A 158 -11.28 21.67 -4.11
N GLU A 159 -10.86 22.47 -3.14
CA GLU A 159 -11.73 23.33 -2.33
C GLU A 159 -12.50 24.39 -3.15
N LYS A 160 -11.95 24.77 -4.29
CA LYS A 160 -12.54 25.78 -5.20
C LYS A 160 -13.19 25.16 -6.42
N TYR A 161 -13.05 23.84 -6.63
CA TYR A 161 -13.45 23.20 -7.88
C TYR A 161 -14.95 23.34 -8.16
N ALA A 162 -15.79 23.17 -7.15
CA ALA A 162 -17.26 23.31 -7.30
C ALA A 162 -17.72 24.71 -7.71
N THR A 163 -16.92 25.73 -7.41
CA THR A 163 -17.26 27.15 -7.70
C THR A 163 -16.42 27.74 -8.84
N ALA A 164 -15.42 27.02 -9.33
CA ALA A 164 -14.51 27.52 -10.38
C ALA A 164 -15.17 27.55 -11.76
N PHE A 165 -16.24 26.79 -11.96
CA PHE A 165 -16.95 26.67 -13.23
C PHE A 165 -18.42 26.99 -13.04
N GLU A 166 -19.01 27.77 -13.93
CA GLU A 166 -20.45 28.08 -13.96
C GLU A 166 -21.28 26.86 -14.48
N CYS A 167 -20.85 25.65 -14.23
CA CYS A 167 -21.39 24.41 -14.81
C CYS A 167 -22.36 23.70 -13.86
N GLY A 168 -23.45 24.37 -13.47
CA GLY A 168 -24.55 23.70 -12.80
C GLY A 168 -24.28 23.29 -11.33
N ASN A 169 -25.10 22.42 -10.78
CA ASN A 169 -25.03 21.96 -9.39
C ASN A 169 -23.90 20.95 -9.16
N MET A 170 -22.66 21.40 -9.03
CA MET A 170 -21.60 20.55 -8.52
C MET A 170 -21.76 20.31 -7.00
N PRO A 171 -21.49 19.10 -6.51
CA PRO A 171 -21.56 18.83 -5.09
C PRO A 171 -20.54 19.64 -4.31
N SER A 172 -20.92 20.12 -3.13
CA SER A 172 -19.98 20.72 -2.19
C SER A 172 -18.99 19.68 -1.66
N LEU A 173 -17.76 20.10 -1.43
CA LEU A 173 -16.75 19.25 -0.81
C LEU A 173 -17.06 19.09 0.68
N ASP A 174 -17.30 17.85 1.10
CA ASP A 174 -17.31 17.46 2.51
C ASP A 174 -15.97 16.76 2.84
N LYS A 175 -15.09 17.50 3.49
CA LYS A 175 -13.75 17.02 3.84
C LYS A 175 -13.78 15.88 4.85
N ASP A 176 -14.66 15.98 5.82
CA ASP A 176 -14.78 15.00 6.90
C ASP A 176 -15.31 13.66 6.34
N ASP A 177 -16.30 13.70 5.44
CA ASP A 177 -16.79 12.51 4.74
C ASP A 177 -15.68 11.85 3.91
N VAL A 178 -14.89 12.63 3.18
CA VAL A 178 -13.79 12.10 2.38
C VAL A 178 -12.73 11.44 3.27
N GLU A 179 -12.31 12.07 4.34
CA GLU A 179 -11.31 11.51 5.26
C GLU A 179 -11.83 10.28 5.99
N ASP A 180 -13.08 10.30 6.42
CA ASP A 180 -13.76 9.14 7.01
C ASP A 180 -13.87 7.97 6.04
N TYR A 181 -14.23 8.24 4.78
CA TYR A 181 -14.24 7.21 3.73
C TYR A 181 -12.87 6.56 3.57
N ILE A 182 -11.79 7.35 3.52
CA ILE A 182 -10.43 6.84 3.38
C ILE A 182 -10.08 5.90 4.54
N ARG A 183 -10.27 6.35 5.79
CA ARG A 183 -9.92 5.59 7.00
C ARG A 183 -10.76 4.32 7.16
N LYS A 184 -12.05 4.37 6.84
CA LYS A 184 -13.00 3.27 7.04
C LYS A 184 -13.02 2.25 5.90
N SER A 185 -12.54 2.59 4.70
CA SER A 185 -12.62 1.73 3.50
C SER A 185 -12.07 0.32 3.71
N GLY A 186 -10.89 0.20 4.34
CA GLY A 186 -10.30 -1.11 4.62
C GLY A 186 -11.18 -2.00 5.49
N GLY A 187 -11.77 -1.41 6.55
CA GLY A 187 -12.71 -2.11 7.44
C GLY A 187 -13.99 -2.56 6.73
N ILE A 188 -14.56 -1.70 5.89
CA ILE A 188 -15.76 -1.99 5.10
C ILE A 188 -15.50 -3.16 4.14
N ILE A 189 -14.38 -3.11 3.41
CA ILE A 189 -14.00 -4.18 2.47
C ILE A 189 -13.81 -5.51 3.20
N ILE A 190 -13.11 -5.52 4.34
CA ILE A 190 -12.89 -6.73 5.13
C ILE A 190 -14.20 -7.27 5.71
N ALA A 191 -15.11 -6.41 6.16
CA ALA A 191 -16.41 -6.83 6.64
C ALA A 191 -17.21 -7.54 5.55
N ALA A 192 -17.17 -7.03 4.31
CA ALA A 192 -17.90 -7.58 3.18
C ALA A 192 -17.26 -8.86 2.61
N LYS A 193 -15.97 -8.85 2.31
CA LYS A 193 -15.32 -9.95 1.56
C LYS A 193 -14.28 -10.74 2.37
N LYS A 194 -14.13 -10.47 3.66
CA LYS A 194 -13.24 -11.13 4.63
C LYS A 194 -11.74 -10.97 4.36
N CYS A 195 -11.36 -10.29 3.30
CA CYS A 195 -9.99 -9.96 2.94
C CYS A 195 -9.92 -8.67 2.13
N THR A 196 -8.72 -8.11 1.96
CA THR A 196 -8.43 -7.08 0.97
C THR A 196 -7.46 -7.66 -0.06
N ASN A 197 -7.76 -7.45 -1.33
CA ASN A 197 -6.91 -7.78 -2.47
C ASN A 197 -7.29 -6.85 -3.63
N TYR A 198 -6.49 -6.82 -4.70
CA TYR A 198 -6.59 -5.93 -5.87
C TYR A 198 -6.19 -4.47 -5.62
N ALA A 199 -5.80 -4.10 -4.43
CA ALA A 199 -5.25 -2.79 -4.17
C ALA A 199 -3.77 -2.93 -3.85
N ILE A 200 -2.93 -2.51 -4.77
CA ILE A 200 -1.46 -2.39 -4.75
C ILE A 200 -0.75 -3.63 -4.19
#